data_2fe718a0ec72554005c9d24c298489e1
#
_entry.id   2fe718a0ec72554005c9d24c298489e1
#
_cell.length_a   1.000
_cell.length_b   1.000
_cell.length_c   1.000
_cell.angle_alpha   90.00
_cell.angle_beta   90.00
_cell.angle_gamma   90.00
#
_symmetry.space_group_name_H-M   'P 1'
#
loop_
_entity.id
_entity.type
_entity.pdbx_description
1 polymer ?
#
loop_
_entity_poly.entity_id
_entity_poly.type
_entity_poly.pdbx_seq_one_letter_code
_entity_poly.pdbx_strand_id
1 'polypeptide(L)'
;YESIDSVASSYDSWTNDRLLENLWGEHIHLGFYEKPRLKKDFRKAKIDFVHELVSWSGLNKLPKGSRVLDVGCGIGGSARILSNDYGFDVVGISISQEQIKRANELTIDNSFCRFEVMNALDLKFIQGSFDGVWSVEAGPHILDKQKFADEMLRVLRPGGVLAIADWNQRDSKKYPLNFLEKFIMNQLLIQWTHPEFSSIEGFKNNLLNSPYCGSSVET
;
A
#
# COMPACT_ATOMS: atom_id res chain seq x y z
N TYR A 1 4.17 13.84 -9.50
CA TYR A 1 2.84 14.45 -9.29
C TYR A 1 2.99 15.81 -8.64
N GLU A 2 2.32 16.81 -9.18
CA GLU A 2 2.33 18.18 -8.62
C GLU A 2 1.23 18.36 -7.57
N SER A 3 0.23 17.46 -7.55
CA SER A 3 -0.89 17.50 -6.62
C SER A 3 -1.52 16.11 -6.44
N ILE A 4 -2.36 15.97 -5.43
CA ILE A 4 -3.19 14.78 -5.18
C ILE A 4 -4.10 14.50 -6.38
N ASP A 5 -4.66 15.55 -6.99
CA ASP A 5 -5.56 15.42 -8.15
C ASP A 5 -4.84 14.86 -9.38
N SER A 6 -3.55 15.16 -9.57
CA SER A 6 -2.76 14.58 -10.67
C SER A 6 -2.50 13.10 -10.47
N VAL A 7 -2.35 12.63 -9.23
CA VAL A 7 -2.25 11.21 -8.90
C VAL A 7 -3.57 10.50 -9.21
N ALA A 8 -4.69 11.03 -8.72
CA ALA A 8 -6.02 10.47 -8.94
C ALA A 8 -6.32 10.34 -10.44
N SER A 9 -6.12 11.41 -11.22
CA SER A 9 -6.38 11.44 -12.66
C SER A 9 -5.54 10.42 -13.45
N SER A 10 -4.27 10.20 -13.06
CA SER A 10 -3.43 9.18 -13.70
C SER A 10 -3.97 7.78 -13.47
N TYR A 11 -4.36 7.46 -12.23
CA TYR A 11 -4.94 6.16 -11.89
C TYR A 11 -6.33 5.95 -12.51
N ASP A 12 -7.15 6.99 -12.60
CA ASP A 12 -8.45 6.95 -13.26
C ASP A 12 -8.30 6.58 -14.74
N SER A 13 -7.36 7.22 -15.45
CA SER A 13 -7.07 6.91 -16.85
C SER A 13 -6.63 5.46 -17.04
N TRP A 14 -5.67 4.99 -16.25
CA TRP A 14 -5.16 3.61 -16.34
C TRP A 14 -6.23 2.55 -16.01
N THR A 15 -7.14 2.88 -15.10
CA THR A 15 -8.22 1.98 -14.71
C THR A 15 -9.30 1.89 -15.79
N ASN A 16 -9.67 3.03 -16.39
CA ASN A 16 -10.68 3.09 -17.45
C ASN A 16 -10.27 2.30 -18.69
N ASP A 17 -9.01 2.36 -19.09
CA ASP A 17 -8.50 1.62 -20.26
C ASP A 17 -8.40 0.12 -20.01
N ARG A 18 -8.54 -0.34 -18.76
CA ARG A 18 -8.34 -1.73 -18.32
C ARG A 18 -7.03 -2.37 -18.79
N LEU A 19 -6.11 -1.58 -19.33
CA LEU A 19 -4.86 -2.08 -19.90
C LEU A 19 -4.01 -2.72 -18.82
N LEU A 20 -3.87 -2.05 -17.65
CA LEU A 20 -3.13 -2.58 -16.52
C LEU A 20 -3.79 -3.85 -15.97
N GLU A 21 -5.12 -3.87 -15.80
CA GLU A 21 -5.84 -5.05 -15.32
C GLU A 21 -5.64 -6.24 -16.26
N ASN A 22 -5.76 -6.04 -17.57
CA ASN A 22 -5.62 -7.09 -18.57
C ASN A 22 -4.20 -7.65 -18.63
N LEU A 23 -3.17 -6.80 -18.54
CA LEU A 23 -1.77 -7.20 -18.61
C LEU A 23 -1.24 -7.67 -17.26
N TRP A 24 -1.56 -6.95 -16.19
CA TRP A 24 -0.97 -7.11 -14.85
C TRP A 24 -1.82 -7.92 -13.88
N GLY A 25 -3.13 -8.06 -14.14
CA GLY A 25 -4.11 -8.65 -13.23
C GLY A 25 -4.62 -7.65 -12.19
N GLU A 26 -5.25 -8.19 -11.14
CA GLU A 26 -5.90 -7.39 -10.09
C GLU A 26 -4.92 -6.77 -9.07
N HIS A 27 -3.64 -7.11 -9.17
CA HIS A 27 -2.57 -6.62 -8.30
C HIS A 27 -1.56 -5.84 -9.13
N ILE A 28 -1.46 -4.53 -8.89
CA ILE A 28 -0.50 -3.68 -9.62
C ILE A 28 0.90 -3.77 -9.02
N HIS A 29 1.02 -4.10 -7.72
CA HIS A 29 2.28 -4.22 -7.00
C HIS A 29 3.19 -5.35 -7.51
N LEU A 30 4.45 -5.35 -7.08
CA LEU A 30 5.44 -6.39 -7.38
C LEU A 30 5.09 -7.73 -6.72
N GLY A 31 5.70 -8.81 -7.20
CA GLY A 31 5.47 -10.15 -6.70
C GLY A 31 6.60 -10.68 -5.84
N PHE A 32 6.31 -11.70 -5.01
CA PHE A 32 7.30 -12.45 -4.26
C PHE A 32 7.82 -13.62 -5.07
N TYR A 33 9.15 -13.66 -5.27
CA TYR A 33 9.82 -14.69 -6.05
C TYR A 33 10.84 -15.43 -5.20
N GLU A 34 10.60 -16.74 -5.02
CA GLU A 34 11.64 -17.66 -4.54
C GLU A 34 12.66 -17.96 -5.65
N LYS A 35 13.81 -18.45 -5.29
CA LYS A 35 14.80 -18.89 -6.29
C LYS A 35 14.45 -20.28 -6.85
N PRO A 36 14.57 -20.52 -8.17
CA PRO A 36 14.93 -19.59 -9.25
C PRO A 36 13.72 -18.80 -9.78
N ARG A 37 13.90 -17.48 -9.95
CA ARG A 37 12.86 -16.52 -10.36
C ARG A 37 12.15 -16.84 -11.70
N LEU A 38 12.80 -17.58 -12.60
CA LEU A 38 12.39 -17.73 -14.01
C LEU A 38 11.23 -18.71 -14.25
N LYS A 39 10.71 -19.38 -13.24
CA LYS A 39 9.64 -20.40 -13.41
C LYS A 39 8.30 -20.03 -12.78
N LYS A 40 8.21 -18.90 -12.10
CA LYS A 40 6.99 -18.51 -11.39
C LYS A 40 6.15 -17.55 -12.23
N ASP A 41 4.88 -17.86 -12.39
CA ASP A 41 3.91 -16.94 -12.98
C ASP A 41 3.86 -15.64 -12.16
N PHE A 42 3.94 -14.50 -12.85
CA PHE A 42 4.04 -13.21 -12.17
C PHE A 42 2.74 -12.82 -11.44
N ARG A 43 1.57 -13.27 -11.93
CA ARG A 43 0.29 -13.03 -11.26
C ARG A 43 0.22 -13.82 -9.97
N LYS A 44 0.62 -15.10 -10.02
CA LYS A 44 0.75 -15.92 -8.82
C LYS A 44 1.76 -15.32 -7.82
N ALA A 45 2.88 -14.81 -8.32
CA ALA A 45 3.89 -14.19 -7.46
C ALA A 45 3.35 -12.98 -6.68
N LYS A 46 2.41 -12.24 -7.22
CA LYS A 46 1.75 -11.12 -6.54
C LYS A 46 0.78 -11.58 -5.45
N ILE A 47 0.01 -12.63 -5.71
CA ILE A 47 -0.83 -13.27 -4.70
C ILE A 47 0.03 -13.79 -3.55
N ASP A 48 1.10 -14.52 -3.88
CA ASP A 48 2.05 -15.04 -2.88
C ASP A 48 2.71 -13.91 -2.07
N PHE A 49 2.96 -12.75 -2.70
CA PHE A 49 3.47 -11.57 -1.98
C PHE A 49 2.51 -11.11 -0.87
N VAL A 50 1.21 -11.09 -1.14
CA VAL A 50 0.20 -10.73 -0.12
C VAL A 50 0.27 -11.72 1.06
N HIS A 51 0.30 -13.04 0.79
CA HIS A 51 0.39 -14.06 1.82
C HIS A 51 1.70 -13.98 2.63
N GLU A 52 2.83 -13.74 1.97
CA GLU A 52 4.12 -13.57 2.63
C GLU A 52 4.13 -12.34 3.54
N LEU A 53 3.61 -11.19 3.08
CA LEU A 53 3.55 -9.99 3.89
C LEU A 53 2.58 -10.14 5.08
N VAL A 54 1.45 -10.83 4.90
CA VAL A 54 0.53 -11.17 6.01
C VAL A 54 1.22 -12.04 7.06
N SER A 55 2.00 -13.04 6.62
CA SER A 55 2.76 -13.92 7.50
C SER A 55 3.88 -13.17 8.22
N TRP A 56 4.68 -12.39 7.47
CA TRP A 56 5.81 -11.62 7.99
C TRP A 56 5.37 -10.57 9.03
N SER A 57 4.31 -9.82 8.74
CA SER A 57 3.79 -8.79 9.64
C SER A 57 3.11 -9.33 10.89
N GLY A 58 2.75 -10.62 10.89
CA GLY A 58 1.94 -11.22 11.94
C GLY A 58 0.47 -10.85 11.87
N LEU A 59 0.00 -10.27 10.77
CA LEU A 59 -1.42 -9.94 10.57
C LEU A 59 -2.30 -11.20 10.66
N ASN A 60 -1.78 -12.36 10.21
CA ASN A 60 -2.44 -13.67 10.33
C ASN A 60 -2.73 -14.14 11.77
N LYS A 61 -2.16 -13.47 12.78
CA LYS A 61 -2.43 -13.74 14.19
C LYS A 61 -3.67 -13.02 14.72
N LEU A 62 -4.20 -12.05 13.96
CA LEU A 62 -5.44 -11.40 14.31
C LEU A 62 -6.63 -12.38 14.16
N PRO A 63 -7.63 -12.31 15.05
CA PRO A 63 -8.80 -13.17 14.95
C PRO A 63 -9.62 -12.86 13.67
N LYS A 64 -10.35 -13.86 13.19
CA LYS A 64 -11.33 -13.64 12.12
C LYS A 64 -12.34 -12.59 12.53
N GLY A 65 -12.79 -11.78 11.59
CA GLY A 65 -13.66 -10.62 11.83
C GLY A 65 -12.92 -9.36 12.29
N SER A 66 -11.58 -9.40 12.48
CA SER A 66 -10.79 -8.19 12.74
C SER A 66 -10.96 -7.19 11.62
N ARG A 67 -11.06 -5.91 11.99
CA ARG A 67 -11.18 -4.81 11.01
C ARG A 67 -9.82 -4.41 10.48
N VAL A 68 -9.65 -4.49 9.16
CA VAL A 68 -8.40 -4.13 8.48
C VAL A 68 -8.65 -3.01 7.47
N LEU A 69 -7.83 -1.97 7.52
CA LEU A 69 -7.81 -0.88 6.53
C LEU A 69 -6.75 -1.18 5.48
N ASP A 70 -7.14 -1.24 4.20
CA ASP A 70 -6.22 -1.33 3.05
C ASP A 70 -6.05 0.06 2.43
N VAL A 71 -4.91 0.70 2.70
CA VAL A 71 -4.61 2.08 2.28
C VAL A 71 -3.93 2.07 0.91
N GLY A 72 -4.60 2.63 -0.09
CA GLY A 72 -4.16 2.54 -1.48
C GLY A 72 -4.53 1.21 -2.11
N CYS A 73 -5.77 0.74 -1.88
CA CYS A 73 -6.24 -0.59 -2.24
C CYS A 73 -6.27 -0.89 -3.77
N GLY A 74 -6.07 0.12 -4.62
CA GLY A 74 -6.22 -0.04 -6.06
C GLY A 74 -7.62 -0.58 -6.41
N ILE A 75 -7.68 -1.60 -7.25
CA ILE A 75 -8.93 -2.28 -7.62
C ILE A 75 -9.29 -3.43 -6.67
N GLY A 76 -8.71 -3.44 -5.46
CA GLY A 76 -9.13 -4.28 -4.34
C GLY A 76 -8.55 -5.70 -4.31
N GLY A 77 -7.51 -6.02 -5.08
CA GLY A 77 -6.93 -7.37 -5.13
C GLY A 77 -6.48 -7.87 -3.76
N SER A 78 -5.66 -7.10 -3.05
CA SER A 78 -5.17 -7.44 -1.69
C SER A 78 -6.31 -7.48 -0.67
N ALA A 79 -7.23 -6.50 -0.71
CA ALA A 79 -8.39 -6.45 0.18
C ALA A 79 -9.25 -7.71 0.09
N ARG A 80 -9.50 -8.21 -1.14
CA ARG A 80 -10.25 -9.47 -1.33
C ARG A 80 -9.53 -10.67 -0.74
N ILE A 81 -8.22 -10.80 -0.91
CA ILE A 81 -7.43 -11.88 -0.28
C ILE A 81 -7.53 -11.78 1.25
N LEU A 82 -7.32 -10.59 1.82
CA LEU A 82 -7.39 -10.37 3.28
C LEU A 82 -8.77 -10.76 3.83
N SER A 83 -9.83 -10.45 3.09
CA SER A 83 -11.20 -10.80 3.50
C SER A 83 -11.51 -12.29 3.30
N ASN A 84 -11.25 -12.84 2.11
CA ASN A 84 -11.66 -14.20 1.76
C ASN A 84 -10.82 -15.28 2.46
N ASP A 85 -9.48 -15.10 2.49
CA ASP A 85 -8.58 -16.15 2.94
C ASP A 85 -8.29 -16.05 4.44
N TYR A 86 -8.31 -14.83 5.00
CA TYR A 86 -8.05 -14.59 6.42
C TYR A 86 -9.31 -14.26 7.24
N GLY A 87 -10.44 -13.98 6.57
CA GLY A 87 -11.73 -13.71 7.21
C GLY A 87 -11.81 -12.36 7.91
N PHE A 88 -11.08 -11.35 7.43
CA PHE A 88 -11.11 -9.99 7.97
C PHE A 88 -12.29 -9.17 7.42
N ASP A 89 -12.76 -8.21 8.22
CA ASP A 89 -13.65 -7.13 7.79
C ASP A 89 -12.79 -6.00 7.20
N VAL A 90 -12.70 -5.96 5.86
CA VAL A 90 -11.75 -5.08 5.16
C VAL A 90 -12.43 -3.84 4.62
N VAL A 91 -11.83 -2.69 4.88
CA VAL A 91 -12.14 -1.41 4.21
C VAL A 91 -10.97 -1.05 3.33
N GLY A 92 -11.15 -1.04 2.02
CA GLY A 92 -10.16 -0.53 1.09
C GLY A 92 -10.41 0.94 0.75
N ILE A 93 -9.35 1.74 0.69
CA ILE A 93 -9.46 3.15 0.27
C ILE A 93 -8.50 3.47 -0.87
N SER A 94 -8.97 4.31 -1.79
CA SER A 94 -8.17 4.94 -2.83
C SER A 94 -8.65 6.36 -3.08
N ILE A 95 -7.78 7.23 -3.60
CA ILE A 95 -8.18 8.56 -4.08
C ILE A 95 -8.82 8.51 -5.47
N SER A 96 -8.63 7.41 -6.21
CA SER A 96 -9.18 7.20 -7.55
C SER A 96 -10.61 6.67 -7.46
N GLN A 97 -11.55 7.43 -7.99
CA GLN A 97 -12.95 7.05 -8.05
C GLN A 97 -13.17 5.85 -8.96
N GLU A 98 -12.45 5.78 -10.08
CA GLU A 98 -12.56 4.66 -11.02
C GLU A 98 -11.99 3.36 -10.44
N GLN A 99 -10.90 3.43 -9.65
CA GLN A 99 -10.41 2.26 -8.92
C GLN A 99 -11.44 1.73 -7.94
N ILE A 100 -12.06 2.60 -7.14
CA ILE A 100 -13.09 2.20 -6.18
C ILE A 100 -14.32 1.60 -6.86
N LYS A 101 -14.78 2.21 -7.95
CA LYS A 101 -15.86 1.66 -8.76
C LYS A 101 -15.50 0.26 -9.26
N ARG A 102 -14.28 0.10 -9.82
CA ARG A 102 -13.82 -1.20 -10.32
C ARG A 102 -13.64 -2.24 -9.21
N ALA A 103 -13.13 -1.85 -8.05
CA ALA A 103 -13.01 -2.70 -6.88
C ALA A 103 -14.37 -3.26 -6.45
N ASN A 104 -15.41 -2.43 -6.42
CA ASN A 104 -16.79 -2.86 -6.12
C ASN A 104 -17.34 -3.80 -7.19
N GLU A 105 -17.09 -3.54 -8.49
CA GLU A 105 -17.51 -4.43 -9.58
C GLU A 105 -16.88 -5.84 -9.48
N LEU A 106 -15.63 -5.92 -9.02
CA LEU A 106 -14.87 -7.17 -8.86
C LEU A 106 -15.18 -7.91 -7.55
N THR A 107 -15.86 -7.25 -6.60
CA THR A 107 -16.14 -7.81 -5.27
C THR A 107 -17.63 -8.17 -5.18
N ILE A 108 -17.96 -9.33 -5.70
CA ILE A 108 -19.34 -9.85 -5.71
C ILE A 108 -19.56 -10.70 -4.45
N ASP A 109 -20.72 -10.53 -3.81
CA ASP A 109 -21.19 -11.33 -2.69
C ASP A 109 -20.26 -11.40 -1.45
N ASN A 110 -19.42 -10.37 -1.24
CA ASN A 110 -18.58 -10.26 -0.06
C ASN A 110 -18.92 -9.01 0.77
N SER A 111 -19.80 -9.17 1.76
CA SER A 111 -20.19 -8.08 2.68
C SER A 111 -19.10 -7.64 3.66
N PHE A 112 -18.02 -8.41 3.79
CA PHE A 112 -16.87 -8.11 4.64
C PHE A 112 -15.72 -7.40 3.90
N CYS A 113 -15.92 -7.02 2.64
CA CYS A 113 -14.94 -6.28 1.87
C CYS A 113 -15.64 -5.11 1.16
N ARG A 114 -15.35 -3.89 1.56
CA ARG A 114 -15.96 -2.67 1.03
C ARG A 114 -14.92 -1.62 0.68
N PHE A 115 -15.27 -0.70 -0.21
CA PHE A 115 -14.32 0.28 -0.75
C PHE A 115 -14.89 1.69 -0.72
N GLU A 116 -14.02 2.66 -0.38
CA GLU A 116 -14.38 4.07 -0.25
C GLU A 116 -13.35 4.97 -0.93
N VAL A 117 -13.82 6.03 -1.60
CA VAL A 117 -12.94 7.08 -2.10
C VAL A 117 -12.49 7.94 -0.93
N MET A 118 -11.19 7.92 -0.64
CA MET A 118 -10.65 8.63 0.53
C MET A 118 -9.19 8.97 0.34
N ASN A 119 -8.78 10.13 0.89
CA ASN A 119 -7.38 10.54 0.94
C ASN A 119 -6.68 9.90 2.15
N ALA A 120 -5.58 9.19 1.91
CA ALA A 120 -4.75 8.59 2.96
C ALA A 120 -4.13 9.62 3.94
N LEU A 121 -4.07 10.90 3.55
CA LEU A 121 -3.60 12.00 4.40
C LEU A 121 -4.69 12.64 5.26
N ASP A 122 -5.95 12.21 5.12
CA ASP A 122 -7.09 12.75 5.87
C ASP A 122 -8.16 11.66 6.03
N LEU A 123 -7.85 10.65 6.82
CA LEU A 123 -8.72 9.50 7.04
C LEU A 123 -9.94 9.89 7.89
N LYS A 124 -11.15 9.64 7.38
CA LYS A 124 -12.42 9.97 8.06
C LYS A 124 -12.84 8.91 9.08
N PHE A 125 -11.92 8.11 9.55
CA PHE A 125 -12.15 7.09 10.57
C PHE A 125 -11.79 7.59 11.97
N ILE A 126 -12.46 7.05 12.96
CA ILE A 126 -12.19 7.31 14.39
C ILE A 126 -10.83 6.73 14.76
N GLN A 127 -10.11 7.41 15.66
CA GLN A 127 -8.86 6.91 16.21
C GLN A 127 -9.02 5.50 16.81
N GLY A 128 -8.08 4.60 16.52
CA GLY A 128 -8.07 3.26 17.06
C GLY A 128 -9.20 2.35 16.56
N SER A 129 -9.78 2.63 15.38
CA SER A 129 -10.94 1.89 14.85
C SER A 129 -10.58 0.65 14.04
N PHE A 130 -9.30 0.37 13.81
CA PHE A 130 -8.82 -0.79 13.06
C PHE A 130 -7.86 -1.66 13.89
N ASP A 131 -8.00 -2.96 13.75
CA ASP A 131 -7.10 -3.97 14.33
C ASP A 131 -5.82 -4.12 13.52
N GLY A 132 -5.92 -3.91 12.21
CA GLY A 132 -4.81 -3.92 11.27
C GLY A 132 -4.89 -2.77 10.28
N VAL A 133 -3.73 -2.27 9.86
CA VAL A 133 -3.59 -1.36 8.73
C VAL A 133 -2.59 -1.96 7.75
N TRP A 134 -3.00 -2.02 6.49
CA TRP A 134 -2.26 -2.59 5.38
C TRP A 134 -2.01 -1.53 4.33
N SER A 135 -0.81 -1.48 3.76
CA SER A 135 -0.52 -0.61 2.62
C SER A 135 0.58 -1.23 1.77
N VAL A 136 0.32 -1.43 0.48
CA VAL A 136 1.29 -1.98 -0.47
C VAL A 136 1.45 -1.03 -1.65
N GLU A 137 2.67 -0.52 -1.81
CA GLU A 137 3.10 0.37 -2.90
C GLU A 137 2.23 1.63 -3.09
N ALA A 138 1.57 2.10 -2.01
CA ALA A 138 0.86 3.37 -2.02
C ALA A 138 1.75 4.54 -1.56
N GLY A 139 2.60 4.31 -0.57
CA GLY A 139 3.49 5.31 0.01
C GLY A 139 4.40 6.03 -0.99
N PRO A 140 4.91 5.40 -2.07
CA PRO A 140 5.73 6.08 -3.08
C PRO A 140 5.04 7.31 -3.69
N HIS A 141 3.73 7.30 -3.83
CA HIS A 141 2.93 8.39 -4.40
C HIS A 141 2.61 9.52 -3.41
N ILE A 142 2.84 9.30 -2.13
CA ILE A 142 2.50 10.25 -1.06
C ILE A 142 3.63 11.27 -0.87
N LEU A 143 3.31 12.56 -0.94
CA LEU A 143 4.27 13.63 -0.73
C LEU A 143 4.63 13.79 0.75
N ASP A 144 3.63 13.87 1.61
CA ASP A 144 3.80 14.04 3.07
C ASP A 144 3.86 12.68 3.77
N LYS A 145 5.07 12.12 3.86
CA LYS A 145 5.31 10.82 4.49
C LYS A 145 5.03 10.83 6.00
N GLN A 146 5.24 11.98 6.67
CA GLN A 146 4.95 12.08 8.10
C GLN A 146 3.45 12.04 8.35
N LYS A 147 2.69 12.83 7.61
CA LYS A 147 1.22 12.83 7.73
C LYS A 147 0.61 11.48 7.39
N PHE A 148 1.19 10.78 6.39
CA PHE A 148 0.77 9.43 6.03
C PHE A 148 1.00 8.43 7.18
N ALA A 149 2.20 8.47 7.80
CA ALA A 149 2.49 7.65 8.98
C ALA A 149 1.54 7.97 10.15
N ASP A 150 1.30 9.25 10.40
CA ASP A 150 0.44 9.71 11.49
C ASP A 150 -1.00 9.22 11.32
N GLU A 151 -1.57 9.34 10.13
CA GLU A 151 -2.96 8.92 9.86
C GLU A 151 -3.13 7.39 9.97
N MET A 152 -2.20 6.60 9.43
CA MET A 152 -2.25 5.15 9.55
C MET A 152 -2.15 4.68 11.01
N LEU A 153 -1.24 5.29 11.78
CA LEU A 153 -1.09 4.96 13.21
C LEU A 153 -2.25 5.50 14.05
N ARG A 154 -2.81 6.64 13.69
CA ARG A 154 -3.97 7.20 14.38
C ARG A 154 -5.18 6.28 14.34
N VAL A 155 -5.47 5.71 13.18
CA VAL A 155 -6.64 4.83 13.01
C VAL A 155 -6.39 3.41 13.51
N LEU A 156 -5.13 3.01 13.68
CA LEU A 156 -4.75 1.73 14.25
C LEU A 156 -4.95 1.74 15.77
N ARG A 157 -5.58 0.70 16.32
CA ARG A 157 -5.73 0.55 17.77
C ARG A 157 -4.39 0.26 18.46
N PRO A 158 -4.22 0.58 19.72
CA PRO A 158 -3.06 0.14 20.50
C PRO A 158 -2.93 -1.40 20.44
N GLY A 159 -1.72 -1.87 20.13
CA GLY A 159 -1.45 -3.30 19.94
C GLY A 159 -1.97 -3.90 18.63
N GLY A 160 -2.46 -3.07 17.71
CA GLY A 160 -2.79 -3.48 16.35
C GLY A 160 -1.55 -3.69 15.47
N VAL A 161 -1.75 -4.20 14.27
CA VAL A 161 -0.68 -4.54 13.32
C VAL A 161 -0.68 -3.55 12.15
N LEU A 162 0.46 -2.90 11.88
CA LEU A 162 0.70 -2.12 10.69
C LEU A 162 1.63 -2.89 9.75
N ALA A 163 1.17 -3.19 8.54
CA ALA A 163 1.95 -3.85 7.51
C ALA A 163 2.10 -2.94 6.28
N ILE A 164 3.33 -2.55 5.98
CA ILE A 164 3.64 -1.68 4.83
C ILE A 164 4.73 -2.33 3.99
N ALA A 165 4.54 -2.30 2.69
CA ALA A 165 5.57 -2.66 1.73
C ALA A 165 5.60 -1.64 0.59
N ASP A 166 6.70 -0.93 0.45
CA ASP A 166 6.85 0.19 -0.48
C ASP A 166 8.18 0.13 -1.24
N TRP A 167 8.24 0.85 -2.34
CA TRP A 167 9.49 1.12 -3.03
C TRP A 167 10.30 2.11 -2.23
N ASN A 168 11.54 1.74 -1.95
CA ASN A 168 12.45 2.54 -1.17
C ASN A 168 13.75 2.79 -1.92
N GLN A 169 14.35 3.94 -1.68
CA GLN A 169 15.74 4.19 -2.07
C GLN A 169 16.68 3.92 -0.89
N ARG A 170 17.97 3.71 -1.17
CA ARG A 170 18.95 3.64 -0.10
C ARG A 170 19.07 5.01 0.62
N ASP A 171 19.39 4.99 1.89
CA ASP A 171 19.63 6.21 2.66
C ASP A 171 20.79 7.02 2.05
N SER A 172 20.45 8.09 1.34
CA SER A 172 21.42 8.95 0.64
C SER A 172 22.26 9.79 1.59
N LYS A 173 21.86 9.96 2.85
CA LYS A 173 22.66 10.63 3.90
C LYS A 173 23.82 9.73 4.33
N LYS A 174 23.56 8.44 4.48
CA LYS A 174 24.56 7.43 4.90
C LYS A 174 25.37 6.91 3.72
N TYR A 175 24.72 6.71 2.58
CA TYR A 175 25.30 6.15 1.35
C TYR A 175 24.93 7.04 0.16
N PRO A 176 25.67 8.14 -0.07
CA PRO A 176 25.33 9.09 -1.14
C PRO A 176 25.28 8.43 -2.52
N LEU A 177 24.32 8.84 -3.33
CA LEU A 177 24.23 8.43 -4.73
C LEU A 177 25.37 9.08 -5.51
N ASN A 178 26.07 8.32 -6.36
CA ASN A 178 27.02 8.83 -7.32
C ASN A 178 26.32 9.56 -8.47
N PHE A 179 27.06 10.16 -9.38
CA PHE A 179 26.49 10.97 -10.48
C PHE A 179 25.57 10.14 -11.40
N LEU A 180 25.99 8.93 -11.76
CA LEU A 180 25.18 8.07 -12.64
C LEU A 180 23.90 7.59 -11.94
N GLU A 181 24.00 7.21 -10.69
CA GLU A 181 22.83 6.81 -9.88
C GLU A 181 21.83 7.95 -9.71
N LYS A 182 22.31 9.18 -9.47
CA LYS A 182 21.45 10.38 -9.41
C LYS A 182 20.73 10.62 -10.73
N PHE A 183 21.46 10.48 -11.85
CA PHE A 183 20.88 10.62 -13.18
C PHE A 183 19.78 9.57 -13.43
N ILE A 184 20.08 8.27 -13.16
CA ILE A 184 19.13 7.17 -13.34
C ILE A 184 17.90 7.38 -12.44
N MET A 185 18.10 7.71 -11.16
CA MET A 185 17.02 7.96 -10.23
C MET A 185 16.13 9.13 -10.71
N ASN A 186 16.72 10.22 -11.15
CA ASN A 186 15.97 11.37 -11.67
C ASN A 186 15.14 10.99 -12.90
N GLN A 187 15.71 10.22 -13.85
CA GLN A 187 14.95 9.73 -15.00
C GLN A 187 13.79 8.82 -14.58
N LEU A 188 13.98 7.96 -13.61
CA LEU A 188 12.96 7.06 -13.09
C LEU A 188 11.81 7.87 -12.46
N LEU A 189 12.13 8.83 -11.60
CA LEU A 189 11.12 9.68 -10.95
C LEU A 189 10.32 10.50 -11.99
N ILE A 190 10.98 11.04 -13.03
CA ILE A 190 10.31 11.80 -14.08
C ILE A 190 9.41 10.89 -14.92
N GLN A 191 9.90 9.73 -15.37
CA GLN A 191 9.15 8.86 -16.27
C GLN A 191 7.92 8.24 -15.59
N TRP A 192 8.01 7.96 -14.31
CA TRP A 192 6.91 7.39 -13.53
C TRP A 192 6.14 8.46 -12.75
N THR A 193 6.51 9.73 -12.90
CA THR A 193 5.87 10.87 -12.24
C THR A 193 5.82 10.71 -10.71
N HIS A 194 6.84 10.07 -10.13
CA HIS A 194 6.91 9.85 -8.68
C HIS A 194 7.55 11.03 -7.96
N PRO A 195 7.09 11.34 -6.73
CA PRO A 195 7.89 12.12 -5.80
C PRO A 195 9.13 11.34 -5.36
N GLU A 196 10.04 12.01 -4.68
CA GLU A 196 11.25 11.37 -4.13
C GLU A 196 10.89 10.21 -3.19
N PHE A 197 11.54 9.06 -3.40
CA PHE A 197 11.33 7.88 -2.56
C PHE A 197 11.94 8.10 -1.17
N SER A 198 11.26 7.58 -0.16
CA SER A 198 11.83 7.47 1.17
C SER A 198 12.88 6.36 1.22
N SER A 199 13.81 6.44 2.17
CA SER A 199 14.57 5.25 2.58
C SER A 199 13.78 4.46 3.64
N ILE A 200 14.12 3.18 3.82
CA ILE A 200 13.53 2.35 4.89
C ILE A 200 13.72 3.05 6.25
N GLU A 201 14.93 3.51 6.55
CA GLU A 201 15.23 4.22 7.80
C GLU A 201 14.48 5.56 7.90
N GLY A 202 14.35 6.29 6.78
CA GLY A 202 13.59 7.54 6.73
C GLY A 202 12.12 7.33 7.07
N PHE A 203 11.47 6.33 6.47
CA PHE A 203 10.07 6.04 6.74
C PHE A 203 9.85 5.45 8.14
N LYS A 204 10.77 4.60 8.61
CA LYS A 204 10.80 4.13 10.00
C LYS A 204 10.81 5.30 10.98
N ASN A 205 11.63 6.34 10.74
CA ASN A 205 11.67 7.52 11.56
C ASN A 205 10.35 8.31 11.52
N ASN A 206 9.65 8.38 10.37
CA ASN A 206 8.31 8.97 10.31
C ASN A 206 7.32 8.22 11.21
N LEU A 207 7.36 6.89 11.22
CA LEU A 207 6.52 6.09 12.12
C LEU A 207 6.87 6.34 13.60
N LEU A 208 8.16 6.31 13.95
CA LEU A 208 8.61 6.52 15.32
C LEU A 208 8.33 7.94 15.84
N ASN A 209 8.36 8.96 14.98
CA ASN A 209 8.06 10.35 15.33
C ASN A 209 6.56 10.63 15.43
N SER A 210 5.71 9.69 15.02
CA SER A 210 4.26 9.87 15.12
C SER A 210 3.82 9.88 16.60
N PRO A 211 2.92 10.80 16.98
CA PRO A 211 2.37 10.84 18.34
C PRO A 211 1.52 9.60 18.67
N TYR A 212 1.18 8.79 17.68
CA TYR A 212 0.40 7.57 17.82
C TYR A 212 1.26 6.31 17.82
N CYS A 213 2.57 6.43 17.62
CA CYS A 213 3.47 5.28 17.65
C CYS A 213 3.62 4.72 19.06
N GLY A 214 3.55 3.40 19.17
CA GLY A 214 3.94 2.69 20.38
C GLY A 214 5.47 2.63 20.52
N SER A 215 5.99 1.51 20.99
CA SER A 215 7.40 1.38 21.39
C SER A 215 8.35 0.79 20.36
N SER A 216 7.87 0.18 19.26
CA SER A 216 8.75 -0.52 18.30
C SER A 216 8.23 -0.51 16.87
N VAL A 217 9.13 -0.37 15.91
CA VAL A 217 8.91 -0.54 14.47
C VAL A 217 9.95 -1.53 13.96
N GLU A 218 9.48 -2.67 13.44
CA GLU A 218 10.32 -3.67 12.76
C GLU A 218 10.42 -3.35 11.27
N THR A 219 11.62 -3.55 10.68
CA THR A 219 11.91 -3.27 9.25
C THR A 219 12.77 -4.34 8.62
#